data_3a38151d8cd443f38b277e688c729af2
#
_entry.id   3a38151d8cd443f38b277e688c729af2
#
_cell.length_a   1.000
_cell.length_b   1.000
_cell.length_c   1.000
_cell.angle_alpha   90.00
_cell.angle_beta   90.00
_cell.angle_gamma   90.00
#
_symmetry.space_group_name_H-M   'P 1'
#
loop_
_entity.id
_entity.type
_entity.pdbx_description
1 polymer ?
#
loop_
_entity_poly.entity_id
_entity_poly.type
_entity_poly.pdbx_seq_one_letter_code
_entity_poly.pdbx_strand_id
1 'polypeptide(L)'
;MNTDNLISNVIEGIENVKGEEINILDLRTIENVACKYFIICTGNSSTQVNAITNSIKKCVSKELSEKPWHIEGLENCKWVLIDYVDVVVHVFNKEIREYYNIEELWEDAKSTLIETKY
;
A
#
# COMPACT_ATOMS: atom_id res chain seq x y z
N MET A 1 4.83 17.81 1.10
CA MET A 1 4.99 16.57 1.87
C MET A 1 6.22 15.83 1.40
N ASN A 2 6.98 15.25 2.31
CA ASN A 2 8.13 14.42 1.96
C ASN A 2 7.64 13.00 1.63
N THR A 3 7.81 12.60 0.36
CA THR A 3 7.36 11.30 -0.11
C THR A 3 8.05 10.14 0.60
N ASP A 4 9.33 10.27 0.92
CA ASP A 4 10.08 9.23 1.63
C ASP A 4 9.52 9.00 3.03
N ASN A 5 9.15 10.06 3.74
CA ASN A 5 8.52 9.94 5.05
C ASN A 5 7.13 9.30 4.95
N LEU A 6 6.40 9.61 3.90
CA LEU A 6 5.10 8.98 3.66
C LEU A 6 5.27 7.47 3.45
N ILE A 7 6.20 7.06 2.60
CA ILE A 7 6.49 5.64 2.35
C ILE A 7 6.89 4.94 3.65
N SER A 8 7.79 5.54 4.43
CA SER A 8 8.24 4.96 5.70
C SER A 8 7.08 4.74 6.67
N ASN A 9 6.18 5.71 6.77
CA ASN A 9 5.04 5.60 7.69
C ASN A 9 3.99 4.61 7.20
N VAL A 10 3.80 4.49 5.90
CA VAL A 10 2.92 3.45 5.34
C VAL A 10 3.48 2.06 5.67
N ILE A 11 4.77 1.85 5.44
CA ILE A 11 5.44 0.57 5.74
C ILE A 11 5.32 0.25 7.24
N GLU A 12 5.58 1.22 8.11
CA GLU A 12 5.42 1.03 9.55
C GLU A 12 4.00 0.62 9.91
N GLY A 13 3.01 1.27 9.32
CA GLY A 13 1.60 0.93 9.54
C GLY A 13 1.29 -0.52 9.15
N ILE A 14 1.83 -0.97 8.02
CA ILE A 14 1.66 -2.35 7.57
C ILE A 14 2.32 -3.32 8.55
N GLU A 15 3.55 -3.02 8.94
CA GLU A 15 4.33 -3.90 9.83
C GLU A 15 3.75 -3.99 11.23
N ASN A 16 3.15 -2.93 11.73
CA ASN A 16 2.55 -2.91 13.07
C ASN A 16 1.44 -3.96 13.25
N VAL A 17 0.78 -4.34 12.19
CA VAL A 17 -0.26 -5.37 12.21
C VAL A 17 0.12 -6.58 11.35
N LYS A 18 1.40 -6.76 11.11
CA LYS A 18 1.99 -7.93 10.44
C LYS A 18 1.44 -8.18 9.03
N GLY A 19 1.24 -7.12 8.26
CA GLY A 19 0.93 -7.25 6.85
C GLY A 19 2.07 -7.94 6.12
N GLU A 20 1.76 -8.72 5.10
CA GLU A 20 2.72 -9.60 4.43
C GLU A 20 3.05 -9.14 3.03
N GLU A 21 4.18 -9.64 2.51
CA GLU A 21 4.59 -9.49 1.12
C GLU A 21 4.53 -8.04 0.64
N ILE A 22 5.23 -7.15 1.35
CA ILE A 22 5.26 -5.72 1.06
C ILE A 22 6.18 -5.47 -0.12
N ASN A 23 5.65 -4.82 -1.16
CA ASN A 23 6.40 -4.47 -2.35
C ASN A 23 6.19 -2.99 -2.68
N ILE A 24 7.28 -2.29 -2.99
CA ILE A 24 7.23 -0.90 -3.44
C ILE A 24 7.53 -0.86 -4.92
N LEU A 25 6.61 -0.32 -5.71
CA LEU A 25 6.83 -0.10 -7.14
C LEU A 25 7.13 1.37 -7.37
N ASP A 26 8.30 1.67 -7.93
CA ASP A 26 8.70 3.03 -8.30
C ASP A 26 8.19 3.31 -9.71
N LEU A 27 7.22 4.21 -9.83
CA LEU A 27 6.56 4.53 -11.08
C LEU A 27 7.07 5.82 -11.70
N ARG A 28 8.09 6.45 -11.13
CA ARG A 28 8.53 7.78 -11.57
C ARG A 28 9.08 7.82 -12.99
N THR A 29 9.55 6.70 -13.51
CA THR A 29 10.10 6.62 -14.87
C THR A 29 9.07 6.16 -15.90
N ILE A 30 7.84 5.88 -15.47
CA ILE A 30 6.78 5.40 -16.35
C ILE A 30 5.89 6.58 -16.75
N GLU A 31 5.70 6.76 -18.05
CA GLU A 31 4.89 7.85 -18.56
C GLU A 31 3.40 7.65 -18.31
N ASN A 32 2.67 8.75 -18.19
CA ASN A 32 1.21 8.78 -18.05
C ASN A 32 0.69 8.16 -16.77
N VAL A 33 1.49 8.17 -15.70
CA VAL A 33 1.08 7.69 -14.38
C VAL A 33 1.04 8.89 -13.43
N ALA A 34 -0.09 9.09 -12.77
CA ALA A 34 -0.30 10.26 -11.92
C ALA A 34 0.46 10.20 -10.60
N CYS A 35 0.62 9.00 -10.02
CA CYS A 35 1.32 8.84 -8.75
C CYS A 35 2.80 8.46 -8.96
N LYS A 36 3.59 8.56 -7.90
CA LYS A 36 5.02 8.25 -7.96
C LYS A 36 5.33 6.82 -7.55
N TYR A 37 4.55 6.26 -6.64
CA TYR A 37 4.78 4.93 -6.09
C TYR A 37 3.49 4.19 -5.83
N PHE A 38 3.53 2.88 -6.03
CA PHE A 38 2.55 1.97 -5.43
C PHE A 38 3.25 1.25 -4.28
N ILE A 39 2.51 1.05 -3.18
CA ILE A 39 2.93 0.15 -2.10
C ILE A 39 1.87 -0.94 -2.03
N ILE A 40 2.29 -2.18 -2.21
CA ILE A 40 1.39 -3.33 -2.28
C ILE A 40 1.69 -4.25 -1.11
N CYS A 41 0.67 -4.70 -0.42
CA CYS A 41 0.83 -5.68 0.65
C CYS A 41 -0.38 -6.61 0.72
N THR A 42 -0.26 -7.65 1.53
CA THR A 42 -1.25 -8.72 1.63
C THR A 42 -1.71 -8.89 3.07
N GLY A 43 -3.02 -9.07 3.24
CA GLY A 43 -3.64 -9.53 4.48
C GLY A 43 -4.21 -10.93 4.27
N ASN A 44 -4.20 -11.73 5.33
CA ASN A 44 -4.67 -13.13 5.28
C ASN A 44 -6.20 -13.28 5.34
N SER A 45 -6.88 -12.20 5.71
CA SER A 45 -8.34 -12.19 5.84
C SER A 45 -8.86 -10.78 5.63
N SER A 46 -10.17 -10.65 5.44
CA SER A 46 -10.79 -9.32 5.34
C SER A 46 -10.58 -8.51 6.61
N THR A 47 -10.59 -9.18 7.77
CA THR A 47 -10.32 -8.53 9.05
C THR A 47 -8.90 -7.96 9.10
N GLN A 48 -7.91 -8.72 8.63
CA GLN A 48 -6.53 -8.23 8.59
C GLN A 48 -6.36 -7.12 7.57
N VAL A 49 -6.97 -7.22 6.39
CA VAL A 49 -6.94 -6.15 5.39
C VAL A 49 -7.48 -4.84 5.99
N ASN A 50 -8.58 -4.92 6.71
CA ASN A 50 -9.15 -3.77 7.40
C ASN A 50 -8.20 -3.24 8.49
N ALA A 51 -7.59 -4.12 9.27
CA ALA A 51 -6.65 -3.73 10.30
C ALA A 51 -5.40 -3.04 9.72
N ILE A 52 -4.88 -3.54 8.61
CA ILE A 52 -3.75 -2.92 7.90
C ILE A 52 -4.14 -1.52 7.44
N THR A 53 -5.31 -1.38 6.83
CA THR A 53 -5.80 -0.09 6.35
C THR A 53 -5.88 0.93 7.48
N ASN A 54 -6.47 0.55 8.60
CA ASN A 54 -6.61 1.45 9.75
C ASN A 54 -5.26 1.78 10.37
N SER A 55 -4.34 0.82 10.43
CA SER A 55 -2.99 1.04 10.96
C SER A 55 -2.21 2.03 10.10
N ILE A 56 -2.28 1.91 8.79
CA ILE A 56 -1.65 2.85 7.86
C ILE A 56 -2.20 4.27 8.07
N LYS A 57 -3.50 4.40 8.09
CA LYS A 57 -4.16 5.70 8.29
C LYS A 57 -3.73 6.35 9.60
N LYS A 58 -3.66 5.56 10.65
CA LYS A 58 -3.26 6.03 11.99
C LYS A 58 -1.82 6.50 12.02
N CYS A 59 -0.90 5.70 11.46
CA CYS A 59 0.53 6.07 11.42
C CYS A 59 0.76 7.34 10.62
N VAL A 60 0.17 7.45 9.44
CA VAL A 60 0.35 8.62 8.58
C VAL A 60 -0.27 9.86 9.22
N SER A 61 -1.45 9.74 9.80
CA SER A 61 -2.12 10.87 10.47
C SER A 61 -1.32 11.35 11.67
N LYS A 62 -0.80 10.43 12.49
CA LYS A 62 -0.06 10.77 13.70
C LYS A 62 1.26 11.46 13.39
N GLU A 63 2.03 10.92 12.44
CA GLU A 63 3.38 11.40 12.17
C GLU A 63 3.44 12.56 11.16
N LEU A 64 2.53 12.60 10.21
CA LEU A 64 2.57 13.57 9.11
C LEU A 64 1.37 14.51 9.07
N SER A 65 0.38 14.32 9.94
CA SER A 65 -0.88 15.08 9.94
C SER A 65 -1.57 15.03 8.57
N GLU A 66 -1.44 13.91 7.87
CA GLU A 66 -2.01 13.71 6.55
C GLU A 66 -3.15 12.69 6.58
N LYS A 67 -4.14 12.91 5.72
CA LYS A 67 -5.24 11.98 5.51
C LYS A 67 -5.22 11.54 4.05
N PRO A 68 -5.69 10.32 3.75
CA PRO A 68 -5.79 9.92 2.35
C PRO A 68 -6.76 10.84 1.62
N TRP A 69 -6.43 11.13 0.36
CA TRP A 69 -7.33 11.89 -0.50
C TRP A 69 -8.56 11.06 -0.86
N HIS A 70 -8.39 9.75 -0.98
CA HIS A 70 -9.46 8.84 -1.36
C HIS A 70 -9.18 7.42 -0.87
N ILE A 71 -10.21 6.69 -0.49
CA ILE A 71 -10.12 5.27 -0.12
C ILE A 71 -11.24 4.52 -0.80
N GLU A 72 -10.92 3.36 -1.39
CA GLU A 72 -11.90 2.47 -1.99
C GLU A 72 -11.74 1.05 -1.46
N GLY A 73 -12.81 0.28 -1.47
CA GLY A 73 -12.77 -1.14 -1.18
C GLY A 73 -13.03 -1.52 0.26
N LEU A 74 -13.42 -0.58 1.12
CA LEU A 74 -13.66 -0.86 2.54
C LEU A 74 -14.86 -1.78 2.79
N GLU A 75 -15.78 -1.89 1.85
CA GLU A 75 -17.04 -2.65 2.03
C GLU A 75 -16.79 -4.12 2.27
N ASN A 76 -15.91 -4.75 1.51
CA ASN A 76 -15.61 -6.17 1.67
C ASN A 76 -14.17 -6.47 2.03
N CYS A 77 -13.30 -5.47 1.99
CA CYS A 77 -11.88 -5.57 2.35
C CYS A 77 -11.12 -6.68 1.61
N LYS A 78 -11.42 -6.87 0.33
CA LYS A 78 -10.66 -7.79 -0.52
C LYS A 78 -9.51 -7.07 -1.23
N TRP A 79 -9.73 -5.83 -1.61
CA TRP A 79 -8.74 -4.98 -2.22
C TRP A 79 -9.07 -3.54 -1.80
N VAL A 80 -8.29 -3.02 -0.85
CA VAL A 80 -8.44 -1.64 -0.39
C VAL A 80 -7.36 -0.80 -1.06
N LEU A 81 -7.79 0.30 -1.66
CA LEU A 81 -6.90 1.29 -2.26
C LEU A 81 -6.90 2.53 -1.37
N ILE A 82 -5.72 2.95 -0.94
CA ILE A 82 -5.55 4.17 -0.12
C ILE A 82 -4.73 5.15 -0.94
N ASP A 83 -5.35 6.24 -1.37
CA ASP A 83 -4.73 7.21 -2.27
C ASP A 83 -4.21 8.42 -1.49
N TYR A 84 -2.88 8.56 -1.43
CA TYR A 84 -2.20 9.72 -0.85
C TYR A 84 -1.64 10.66 -1.93
N VAL A 85 -2.12 10.56 -3.16
CA VAL A 85 -1.71 11.33 -4.33
C VAL A 85 -0.37 10.86 -4.91
N ASP A 86 0.75 11.11 -4.25
CA ASP A 86 2.06 10.64 -4.72
C ASP A 86 2.28 9.15 -4.48
N VAL A 87 1.61 8.61 -3.49
CA VAL A 87 1.70 7.19 -3.11
C VAL A 87 0.31 6.61 -3.06
N VAL A 88 0.10 5.52 -3.76
CA VAL A 88 -1.16 4.77 -3.70
C VAL A 88 -0.86 3.40 -3.08
N VAL A 89 -1.53 3.10 -1.97
CA VAL A 89 -1.35 1.85 -1.25
C VAL A 89 -2.43 0.87 -1.68
N HIS A 90 -2.01 -0.35 -2.02
CA HIS A 90 -2.92 -1.45 -2.37
C HIS A 90 -2.81 -2.51 -1.29
N VAL A 91 -3.85 -2.69 -0.51
CA VAL A 91 -3.93 -3.73 0.52
C VAL A 91 -4.84 -4.83 -0.01
N PHE A 92 -4.26 -5.99 -0.30
CA PHE A 92 -4.98 -7.10 -0.92
C PHE A 92 -5.20 -8.24 0.03
N ASN A 93 -6.35 -8.90 -0.13
CA ASN A 93 -6.48 -10.29 0.26
C ASN A 93 -5.56 -11.11 -0.67
N LYS A 94 -4.94 -12.16 -0.16
CA LYS A 94 -3.95 -12.96 -0.89
C LYS A 94 -4.47 -13.46 -2.24
N GLU A 95 -5.66 -14.04 -2.26
CA GLU A 95 -6.23 -14.60 -3.49
C GLU A 95 -6.50 -13.53 -4.53
N ILE A 96 -6.96 -12.36 -4.10
CA ILE A 96 -7.26 -11.25 -4.99
C ILE A 96 -5.98 -10.68 -5.58
N ARG A 97 -4.91 -10.59 -4.79
CA ARG A 97 -3.61 -10.14 -5.30
C ARG A 97 -3.10 -11.06 -6.41
N GLU A 98 -3.17 -12.35 -6.18
CA GLU A 98 -2.74 -13.35 -7.16
C GLU A 98 -3.59 -13.28 -8.43
N TYR A 99 -4.89 -13.11 -8.28
CA TYR A 99 -5.82 -13.07 -9.41
C TYR A 99 -5.58 -11.86 -10.31
N TYR A 100 -5.49 -10.67 -9.74
CA TYR A 100 -5.31 -9.44 -10.53
C TYR A 100 -3.86 -9.22 -10.95
N ASN A 101 -2.91 -9.65 -10.13
CA ASN A 101 -1.48 -9.58 -10.41
C ASN A 101 -1.04 -8.25 -11.03
N ILE A 102 -1.36 -7.15 -10.34
CA ILE A 102 -1.08 -5.81 -10.86
C ILE A 102 0.42 -5.56 -11.01
N GLU A 103 1.24 -6.29 -10.27
CA GLU A 103 2.69 -6.17 -10.35
C GLU A 103 3.22 -6.57 -11.72
N GLU A 104 2.57 -7.52 -12.39
CA GLU A 104 2.90 -7.90 -13.74
C GLU A 104 2.52 -6.79 -14.74
N LEU A 105 1.40 -6.11 -14.51
CA LEU A 105 1.01 -4.98 -15.35
C LEU A 105 2.05 -3.85 -15.30
N TRP A 106 2.71 -3.72 -14.16
CA TRP A 106 3.70 -2.67 -13.92
C TRP A 106 5.12 -3.23 -13.87
N GLU A 107 5.40 -4.26 -14.66
CA GLU A 107 6.71 -4.93 -14.64
C GLU A 107 7.88 -4.01 -15.01
N ASP A 108 7.61 -2.92 -15.74
CA ASP A 108 8.63 -1.93 -16.07
C ASP A 108 9.01 -1.04 -14.90
N ALA A 109 8.24 -1.06 -13.81
CA ALA A 109 8.56 -0.32 -12.61
C ALA A 109 9.66 -1.02 -11.83
N LYS A 110 10.49 -0.22 -11.16
CA LYS A 110 11.48 -0.78 -10.24
C LYS A 110 10.75 -1.31 -9.01
N SER A 111 10.92 -2.58 -8.71
CA SER A 111 10.26 -3.26 -7.61
C SER A 111 11.24 -3.46 -6.45
N THR A 112 10.82 -3.10 -5.25
CA THR A 112 11.62 -3.32 -4.04
C THR A 112 10.78 -4.09 -3.03
N LEU A 113 11.15 -5.34 -2.79
CA LEU A 113 10.49 -6.17 -1.78
C LEU A 113 11.03 -5.80 -0.41
N ILE A 114 10.12 -5.60 0.53
CA ILE A 114 10.49 -5.26 1.91
C ILE A 114 10.55 -6.54 2.72
N GLU A 115 11.71 -6.79 3.31
CA GLU A 115 11.91 -7.96 4.15
C GLU A 115 11.29 -7.71 5.52
N THR A 116 10.35 -8.55 5.92
CA THR A 116 9.71 -8.45 7.24
C THR A 116 10.39 -9.38 8.23
N LYS A 117 10.34 -9.00 9.52
CA LYS A 117 11.02 -9.76 10.59
C LYS A 117 10.08 -10.70 11.36
N TYR A 118 8.86 -10.83 10.91
CA TYR A 118 7.87 -11.69 11.55
C TYR A 118 7.41 -12.84 10.66
#